data_0a62a3c66a3d6cb1c9262ee47c3bd2a9
#
_entry.id   0a62a3c66a3d6cb1c9262ee47c3bd2a9
#
_cell.length_a   1.000
_cell.length_b   1.000
_cell.length_c   1.000
_cell.angle_alpha   90.00
_cell.angle_beta   90.00
_cell.angle_gamma   90.00
#
_symmetry.space_group_name_H-M   'P 1'
#
loop_
_entity.id
_entity.type
_entity.pdbx_description
1 polymer ?
#
loop_
_entity_poly.entity_id
_entity_poly.type
_entity_poly.pdbx_seq_one_letter_code
_entity_poly.pdbx_strand_id
1 'polypeptide(L)'
;FFKIKGILKMATLVYNFRKPPKKNKAGLKNLLGGKGANLSEMIKIGLPVPPGFTISTEACNEFYKRNRKNPKGLDKQVKSAIKDVEKKIGKKFGSEKNPLLVSVRSGARVSMPGMMDTVLNLGLNDETVLGLAAKTKNETFAYDSYRRFIQMYSNVVLGVDHHNFEDLIENYKLTRGVTLDTDLDAEDWKKLIKDFRDVIKREIKKDFPQDVYQQLWGAVGAVFQSWRNQRAKTYRKLNNIPEEWGTAVNVQSMVFGNMGEDCATGVAFTRNPSTGEKSFYGEYLINAQGEDVVEGIRTP
;
A
#
# COMPACT_ATOMS: atom_id res chain seq x y z
N PHE A 1 -36.01 39.61 -0.20
CA PHE A 1 -35.08 38.90 -1.08
C PHE A 1 -33.73 38.75 -0.38
N PHE A 2 -33.55 37.72 0.46
CA PHE A 2 -32.23 37.33 0.98
C PHE A 2 -31.83 36.03 0.29
N LYS A 3 -30.94 36.08 -0.69
CA LYS A 3 -30.22 34.92 -1.24
C LYS A 3 -29.12 34.55 -0.25
N ILE A 4 -29.38 33.60 0.65
CA ILE A 4 -28.33 32.93 1.40
C ILE A 4 -27.57 32.05 0.40
N LYS A 5 -26.35 32.46 0.05
CA LYS A 5 -25.39 31.60 -0.64
C LYS A 5 -25.05 30.44 0.28
N GLY A 6 -25.77 29.31 0.15
CA GLY A 6 -25.41 28.06 0.78
C GLY A 6 -24.09 27.57 0.19
N ILE A 7 -22.99 27.81 0.88
CA ILE A 7 -21.73 27.12 0.64
C ILE A 7 -21.99 25.66 0.95
N LEU A 8 -22.22 24.85 -0.07
CA LEU A 8 -22.27 23.39 0.05
C LEU A 8 -20.90 22.95 0.63
N LYS A 9 -20.85 22.71 1.94
CA LYS A 9 -19.67 22.22 2.62
C LYS A 9 -19.36 20.84 2.05
N MET A 10 -18.26 20.73 1.31
CA MET A 10 -17.83 19.44 0.75
C MET A 10 -17.67 18.42 1.90
N ALA A 11 -18.18 17.22 1.69
CA ALA A 11 -18.05 16.13 2.66
C ALA A 11 -16.56 15.83 2.92
N THR A 12 -16.21 15.60 4.18
CA THR A 12 -14.89 15.13 4.56
C THR A 12 -14.79 13.63 4.26
N LEU A 13 -13.90 13.27 3.35
CA LEU A 13 -13.70 11.89 2.89
C LEU A 13 -12.33 11.34 3.27
N VAL A 14 -11.41 12.18 3.75
CA VAL A 14 -10.03 11.83 4.11
C VAL A 14 -9.76 12.20 5.56
N TYR A 15 -9.22 11.26 6.31
CA TYR A 15 -8.97 11.38 7.75
C TYR A 15 -7.53 10.97 8.09
N ASN A 16 -6.76 11.89 8.67
CA ASN A 16 -5.43 11.60 9.19
C ASN A 16 -5.52 10.63 10.38
N PHE A 17 -4.64 9.64 10.49
CA PHE A 17 -4.64 8.65 11.59
C PHE A 17 -4.57 9.29 12.97
N ARG A 18 -3.87 10.42 13.11
CA ARG A 18 -3.74 11.17 14.39
C ARG A 18 -4.94 12.06 14.70
N LYS A 19 -5.83 12.28 13.74
CA LYS A 19 -7.01 13.16 13.89
C LYS A 19 -8.26 12.46 13.37
N PRO A 20 -8.64 11.30 13.96
CA PRO A 20 -9.85 10.62 13.58
C PRO A 20 -11.08 11.49 13.94
N PRO A 21 -12.21 11.30 13.26
CA PRO A 21 -13.45 11.99 13.60
C PRO A 21 -13.95 11.56 14.99
N LYS A 22 -14.67 12.44 15.66
CA LYS A 22 -15.28 12.15 16.97
C LYS A 22 -16.47 11.20 16.77
N LYS A 23 -16.22 9.91 16.85
CA LYS A 23 -17.21 8.82 16.74
C LYS A 23 -16.85 7.73 17.76
N ASN A 24 -17.83 6.92 18.15
CA ASN A 24 -17.58 5.70 18.93
C ASN A 24 -16.84 4.66 18.10
N LYS A 25 -16.37 3.58 18.72
CA LYS A 25 -15.55 2.53 18.08
C LYS A 25 -16.23 1.92 16.83
N ALA A 26 -17.53 1.64 16.92
CA ALA A 26 -18.31 1.11 15.80
C ALA A 26 -18.40 2.12 14.66
N GLY A 27 -18.70 3.38 14.95
CA GLY A 27 -18.75 4.46 13.96
C GLY A 27 -17.42 4.74 13.29
N LEU A 28 -16.29 4.62 14.02
CA LEU A 28 -14.95 4.71 13.43
C LEU A 28 -14.69 3.55 12.47
N LYS A 29 -14.99 2.31 12.86
CA LYS A 29 -14.85 1.14 11.98
C LYS A 29 -15.73 1.24 10.75
N ASN A 30 -16.95 1.76 10.89
CA ASN A 30 -17.86 1.96 9.76
C ASN A 30 -17.30 2.94 8.73
N LEU A 31 -16.62 4.00 9.17
CA LEU A 31 -16.12 5.07 8.32
C LEU A 31 -14.70 4.82 7.80
N LEU A 32 -13.80 4.37 8.70
CA LEU A 32 -12.37 4.22 8.41
C LEU A 32 -11.97 2.77 8.10
N GLY A 33 -12.90 1.83 8.20
CA GLY A 33 -12.61 0.41 8.18
C GLY A 33 -11.87 -0.05 9.44
N GLY A 34 -11.65 -1.35 9.56
CA GLY A 34 -10.94 -1.93 10.70
C GLY A 34 -9.50 -1.42 10.82
N LYS A 35 -8.74 -1.42 9.71
CA LYS A 35 -7.34 -0.96 9.72
C LYS A 35 -7.23 0.51 10.12
N GLY A 36 -7.98 1.41 9.48
CA GLY A 36 -7.90 2.85 9.78
C GLY A 36 -8.31 3.19 11.21
N ALA A 37 -9.36 2.55 11.72
CA ALA A 37 -9.80 2.72 13.10
C ALA A 37 -8.75 2.21 14.09
N ASN A 38 -8.19 1.02 13.87
CA ASN A 38 -7.16 0.44 14.76
C ASN A 38 -5.85 1.23 14.73
N LEU A 39 -5.38 1.71 13.56
CA LEU A 39 -4.20 2.58 13.46
C LEU A 39 -4.37 3.85 14.29
N SER A 40 -5.57 4.46 14.26
CA SER A 40 -5.86 5.63 15.09
C SER A 40 -5.89 5.30 16.59
N GLU A 41 -6.36 4.11 16.96
CA GLU A 41 -6.38 3.65 18.36
C GLU A 41 -4.95 3.36 18.86
N MET A 42 -4.13 2.68 18.05
CA MET A 42 -2.72 2.43 18.36
C MET A 42 -1.94 3.72 18.62
N ILE A 43 -2.18 4.76 17.82
CA ILE A 43 -1.57 6.08 18.04
C ILE A 43 -1.99 6.68 19.40
N LYS A 44 -3.27 6.56 19.79
CA LYS A 44 -3.77 7.08 21.05
C LYS A 44 -3.12 6.45 22.28
N ILE A 45 -2.78 5.17 22.19
CA ILE A 45 -2.09 4.44 23.26
C ILE A 45 -0.56 4.58 23.18
N GLY A 46 -0.04 5.43 22.30
CA GLY A 46 1.38 5.78 22.24
C GLY A 46 2.24 4.89 21.33
N LEU A 47 1.67 3.97 20.55
CA LEU A 47 2.45 3.16 19.62
C LEU A 47 3.00 4.00 18.46
N PRO A 48 4.24 3.71 17.99
CA PRO A 48 4.93 4.48 16.95
C PRO A 48 4.41 4.13 15.54
N VAL A 49 3.13 4.40 15.28
CA VAL A 49 2.50 4.16 13.98
C VAL A 49 3.03 5.15 12.95
N PRO A 50 3.55 4.68 11.80
CA PRO A 50 3.97 5.54 10.70
C PRO A 50 2.83 6.47 10.25
N PRO A 51 3.11 7.75 9.95
CA PRO A 51 2.10 8.70 9.51
C PRO A 51 1.36 8.26 8.24
N GLY A 52 0.09 8.62 8.19
CA GLY A 52 -0.78 8.29 7.08
C GLY A 52 -2.20 8.82 7.28
N PHE A 53 -3.06 8.45 6.36
CA PHE A 53 -4.47 8.83 6.37
C PHE A 53 -5.35 7.73 5.77
N THR A 54 -6.62 7.79 6.08
CA THR A 54 -7.65 6.91 5.53
C THR A 54 -8.58 7.69 4.61
N ILE A 55 -8.77 7.18 3.39
CA ILE A 55 -9.87 7.55 2.51
C ILE A 55 -11.06 6.67 2.93
N SER A 56 -12.18 7.28 3.28
CA SER A 56 -13.30 6.62 3.95
C SER A 56 -14.07 5.62 3.08
N THR A 57 -14.82 4.73 3.72
CA THR A 57 -15.78 3.83 3.04
C THR A 57 -16.83 4.61 2.26
N GLU A 58 -17.19 5.80 2.71
CA GLU A 58 -18.13 6.68 1.99
C GLU A 58 -17.56 7.12 0.63
N ALA A 59 -16.24 7.35 0.54
CA ALA A 59 -15.58 7.66 -0.73
C ALA A 59 -15.67 6.48 -1.71
N CYS A 60 -15.52 5.24 -1.23
CA CYS A 60 -15.71 4.04 -2.04
C CYS A 60 -17.14 3.93 -2.58
N ASN A 61 -18.13 4.14 -1.74
CA ASN A 61 -19.54 4.10 -2.15
C ASN A 61 -19.85 5.18 -3.19
N GLU A 62 -19.38 6.41 -2.99
CA GLU A 62 -19.51 7.50 -3.96
C GLU A 62 -18.77 7.21 -5.27
N PHE A 63 -17.59 6.60 -5.23
CA PHE A 63 -16.87 6.15 -6.41
C PHE A 63 -17.71 5.23 -7.29
N TYR A 64 -18.40 4.26 -6.69
CA TYR A 64 -19.28 3.37 -7.44
C TYR A 64 -20.55 4.05 -7.96
N LYS A 65 -21.19 4.91 -7.17
CA LYS A 65 -22.34 5.71 -7.62
C LYS A 65 -22.01 6.63 -8.80
N ARG A 66 -20.74 7.02 -8.93
CA ARG A 66 -20.22 7.89 -9.98
C ARG A 66 -19.57 7.14 -11.14
N ASN A 67 -19.97 5.89 -11.38
CA ASN A 67 -19.41 5.04 -12.43
C ASN A 67 -17.86 4.95 -12.37
N ARG A 68 -17.31 4.65 -11.19
CA ARG A 68 -15.88 4.53 -10.90
C ARG A 68 -15.09 5.83 -11.11
N LYS A 69 -15.72 6.98 -10.95
CA LYS A 69 -15.04 8.28 -10.93
C LYS A 69 -14.87 8.76 -9.49
N ASN A 70 -13.73 9.33 -9.20
CA ASN A 70 -13.44 9.87 -7.87
C ASN A 70 -14.48 10.91 -7.44
N PRO A 71 -14.89 10.93 -6.16
CA PRO A 71 -15.77 11.95 -5.60
C PRO A 71 -15.21 13.36 -5.79
N LYS A 72 -16.08 14.34 -6.02
CA LYS A 72 -15.67 15.75 -6.13
C LYS A 72 -14.94 16.21 -4.88
N GLY A 73 -13.78 16.84 -5.04
CA GLY A 73 -12.97 17.37 -3.97
C GLY A 73 -12.09 16.34 -3.24
N LEU A 74 -12.18 15.05 -3.56
CA LEU A 74 -11.31 14.02 -2.97
C LEU A 74 -9.84 14.28 -3.29
N ASP A 75 -9.52 14.69 -4.53
CA ASP A 75 -8.15 15.00 -4.94
C ASP A 75 -7.50 16.08 -4.05
N LYS A 76 -8.21 17.17 -3.77
CA LYS A 76 -7.72 18.24 -2.88
C LYS A 76 -7.47 17.73 -1.46
N GLN A 77 -8.35 16.88 -0.93
CA GLN A 77 -8.20 16.31 0.40
C GLN A 77 -7.01 15.35 0.48
N VAL A 78 -6.82 14.49 -0.52
CA VAL A 78 -5.69 13.56 -0.61
C VAL A 78 -4.38 14.32 -0.73
N LYS A 79 -4.28 15.32 -1.62
CA LYS A 79 -3.08 16.17 -1.75
C LYS A 79 -2.74 16.90 -0.44
N SER A 80 -3.74 17.39 0.29
CA SER A 80 -3.54 17.99 1.62
C SER A 80 -3.03 16.99 2.63
N ALA A 81 -3.59 15.77 2.63
CA ALA A 81 -3.17 14.71 3.55
C ALA A 81 -1.74 14.21 3.25
N ILE A 82 -1.35 14.11 1.97
CA ILE A 82 0.04 13.81 1.58
C ILE A 82 1.00 14.87 2.12
N LYS A 83 0.68 16.18 1.97
CA LYS A 83 1.50 17.26 2.53
C LYS A 83 1.65 17.17 4.04
N ASP A 84 0.61 16.74 4.76
CA ASP A 84 0.69 16.50 6.21
C ASP A 84 1.63 15.33 6.55
N VAL A 85 1.64 14.27 5.74
CA VAL A 85 2.58 13.13 5.89
C VAL A 85 4.01 13.58 5.59
N GLU A 86 4.22 14.29 4.47
CA GLU A 86 5.52 14.86 4.07
C GLU A 86 6.14 15.68 5.19
N LYS A 87 5.35 16.60 5.76
CA LYS A 87 5.80 17.47 6.86
C LYS A 87 6.24 16.68 8.09
N LYS A 88 5.57 15.57 8.41
CA LYS A 88 5.87 14.75 9.59
C LYS A 88 7.09 13.86 9.41
N ILE A 89 7.30 13.36 8.20
CA ILE A 89 8.41 12.44 7.87
C ILE A 89 9.66 13.20 7.44
N GLY A 90 9.52 14.46 6.98
CA GLY A 90 10.62 15.22 6.38
C GLY A 90 11.03 14.71 5.01
N LYS A 91 10.16 13.96 4.33
CA LYS A 91 10.35 13.45 2.97
C LYS A 91 9.28 14.04 2.06
N LYS A 92 9.47 14.00 0.74
CA LYS A 92 8.53 14.58 -0.23
C LYS A 92 8.10 13.53 -1.26
N PHE A 93 6.81 13.46 -1.52
CA PHE A 93 6.22 12.55 -2.49
C PHE A 93 6.61 12.96 -3.91
N GLY A 94 7.27 12.05 -4.64
CA GLY A 94 7.83 12.31 -5.96
C GLY A 94 9.15 13.13 -5.97
N SER A 95 9.84 13.25 -4.83
CA SER A 95 11.14 13.93 -4.80
C SER A 95 12.26 13.01 -5.29
N GLU A 96 13.06 13.51 -6.20
CA GLU A 96 14.27 12.85 -6.70
C GLU A 96 15.40 12.73 -5.64
N LYS A 97 15.37 13.57 -4.60
CA LYS A 97 16.43 13.63 -3.59
C LYS A 97 16.11 12.93 -2.28
N ASN A 98 14.83 13.00 -1.86
CA ASN A 98 14.38 12.45 -0.58
C ASN A 98 12.93 11.96 -0.70
N PRO A 99 12.70 10.86 -1.43
CA PRO A 99 11.36 10.40 -1.77
C PRO A 99 10.58 9.90 -0.54
N LEU A 100 9.32 10.32 -0.44
CA LEU A 100 8.33 9.69 0.41
C LEU A 100 7.74 8.51 -0.35
N LEU A 101 7.85 7.30 0.19
CA LEU A 101 7.17 6.13 -0.32
C LEU A 101 5.99 5.79 0.59
N VAL A 102 4.90 5.32 0.00
CA VAL A 102 3.68 4.98 0.72
C VAL A 102 3.16 3.59 0.34
N SER A 103 2.46 2.97 1.27
CA SER A 103 1.60 1.82 0.99
C SER A 103 0.17 2.28 0.79
N VAL A 104 -0.56 1.63 -0.11
CA VAL A 104 -1.99 1.82 -0.36
C VAL A 104 -2.68 0.50 -0.10
N ARG A 105 -3.45 0.43 0.99
CA ARG A 105 -4.01 -0.82 1.50
C ARG A 105 -5.51 -0.70 1.74
N SER A 106 -6.23 -1.76 1.47
CA SER A 106 -7.65 -1.87 1.79
C SER A 106 -7.93 -1.80 3.31
N GLY A 107 -9.11 -1.32 3.66
CA GLY A 107 -9.58 -1.25 5.04
C GLY A 107 -11.08 -1.53 5.13
N ALA A 108 -11.50 -2.78 4.94
CA ALA A 108 -12.89 -3.18 5.17
C ALA A 108 -13.24 -3.10 6.68
N ARG A 109 -14.53 -3.02 7.00
CA ARG A 109 -15.03 -2.97 8.40
C ARG A 109 -14.69 -4.24 9.19
N VAL A 110 -14.62 -5.37 8.50
CA VAL A 110 -14.18 -6.67 9.02
C VAL A 110 -12.94 -7.14 8.27
N SER A 111 -12.14 -7.98 8.89
CA SER A 111 -10.97 -8.56 8.23
C SER A 111 -11.40 -9.50 7.10
N MET A 112 -10.78 -9.34 5.94
CA MET A 112 -10.98 -10.17 4.75
C MET A 112 -9.60 -10.57 4.18
N PRO A 113 -8.86 -11.47 4.85
CA PRO A 113 -7.49 -11.82 4.49
C PRO A 113 -7.38 -12.33 3.05
N GLY A 114 -6.42 -11.84 2.26
CA GLY A 114 -6.19 -12.26 0.88
C GLY A 114 -7.26 -11.84 -0.14
N MET A 115 -8.36 -11.20 0.30
CA MET A 115 -9.50 -10.89 -0.58
C MET A 115 -9.36 -9.58 -1.33
N MET A 116 -8.54 -8.67 -0.84
CA MET A 116 -8.46 -7.30 -1.36
C MET A 116 -7.02 -6.88 -1.59
N ASP A 117 -6.84 -5.99 -2.53
CA ASP A 117 -5.53 -5.64 -3.06
C ASP A 117 -4.76 -4.65 -2.15
N THR A 118 -3.44 -4.70 -2.29
CA THR A 118 -2.46 -3.84 -1.64
C THR A 118 -1.43 -3.39 -2.68
N VAL A 119 -0.92 -2.17 -2.55
CA VAL A 119 0.25 -1.69 -3.31
C VAL A 119 1.25 -1.11 -2.33
N LEU A 120 2.47 -1.61 -2.35
CA LEU A 120 3.59 -1.16 -1.53
C LEU A 120 4.60 -0.37 -2.36
N ASN A 121 5.52 0.32 -1.69
CA ASN A 121 6.62 1.09 -2.31
C ASN A 121 6.15 2.14 -3.35
N LEU A 122 4.90 2.57 -3.28
CA LEU A 122 4.32 3.53 -4.21
C LEU A 122 5.01 4.90 -4.07
N GLY A 123 5.35 5.49 -5.19
CA GLY A 123 6.14 6.73 -5.27
C GLY A 123 7.53 6.52 -5.87
N LEU A 124 7.90 5.26 -6.18
CA LEU A 124 9.10 4.95 -6.95
C LEU A 124 8.85 5.16 -8.45
N ASN A 125 9.83 5.73 -9.10
CA ASN A 125 9.97 5.88 -10.54
C ASN A 125 11.45 5.96 -10.87
N ASP A 126 11.82 6.22 -12.13
CA ASP A 126 13.21 6.26 -12.59
C ASP A 126 14.08 7.31 -11.89
N GLU A 127 13.46 8.41 -11.44
CA GLU A 127 14.15 9.52 -10.78
C GLU A 127 14.19 9.30 -9.26
N THR A 128 13.08 8.90 -8.67
CA THR A 128 12.97 8.74 -7.20
C THR A 128 13.75 7.55 -6.68
N VAL A 129 13.98 6.48 -7.48
CA VAL A 129 14.83 5.35 -7.09
C VAL A 129 16.29 5.79 -6.87
N LEU A 130 16.79 6.73 -7.67
CA LEU A 130 18.15 7.29 -7.49
C LEU A 130 18.26 8.02 -6.15
N GLY A 131 17.23 8.80 -5.80
CA GLY A 131 17.18 9.48 -4.51
C GLY A 131 17.10 8.52 -3.32
N LEU A 132 16.37 7.41 -3.48
CA LEU A 132 16.31 6.36 -2.46
C LEU A 132 17.69 5.70 -2.28
N ALA A 133 18.35 5.31 -3.37
CA ALA A 133 19.70 4.73 -3.37
C ALA A 133 20.72 5.64 -2.68
N ALA A 134 20.73 6.93 -3.06
CA ALA A 134 21.64 7.91 -2.47
C ALA A 134 21.39 8.11 -0.97
N LYS A 135 20.12 8.15 -0.53
CA LYS A 135 19.75 8.33 0.89
C LYS A 135 20.08 7.13 1.77
N THR A 136 19.87 5.94 1.26
CA THR A 136 20.10 4.69 1.99
C THR A 136 21.54 4.21 1.87
N LYS A 137 22.30 4.73 0.90
CA LYS A 137 23.62 4.23 0.49
C LYS A 137 23.59 2.74 0.14
N ASN A 138 22.45 2.28 -0.34
CA ASN A 138 22.19 0.89 -0.71
C ASN A 138 21.40 0.84 -2.01
N GLU A 139 22.12 0.72 -3.13
CA GLU A 139 21.49 0.63 -4.47
C GLU A 139 20.67 -0.65 -4.62
N THR A 140 21.17 -1.78 -4.11
CA THR A 140 20.46 -3.07 -4.19
C THR A 140 19.09 -2.97 -3.55
N PHE A 141 19.00 -2.43 -2.32
CA PHE A 141 17.73 -2.16 -1.66
C PHE A 141 16.80 -1.26 -2.48
N ALA A 142 17.34 -0.19 -3.07
CA ALA A 142 16.53 0.77 -3.81
C ALA A 142 15.94 0.14 -5.08
N TYR A 143 16.73 -0.59 -5.85
CA TYR A 143 16.27 -1.23 -7.08
C TYR A 143 15.43 -2.49 -6.82
N ASP A 144 15.70 -3.28 -5.77
CA ASP A 144 14.79 -4.34 -5.32
C ASP A 144 13.41 -3.76 -4.93
N SER A 145 13.38 -2.66 -4.17
CA SER A 145 12.13 -1.98 -3.82
C SER A 145 11.38 -1.49 -5.06
N TYR A 146 12.09 -1.01 -6.08
CA TYR A 146 11.50 -0.53 -7.32
C TYR A 146 10.96 -1.68 -8.18
N ARG A 147 11.70 -2.79 -8.34
CA ARG A 147 11.19 -3.95 -9.07
C ARG A 147 9.95 -4.54 -8.42
N ARG A 148 9.92 -4.66 -7.07
CA ARG A 148 8.75 -5.10 -6.29
C ARG A 148 7.54 -4.20 -6.54
N PHE A 149 7.76 -2.88 -6.55
CA PHE A 149 6.71 -1.92 -6.86
C PHE A 149 6.17 -2.09 -8.28
N ILE A 150 7.05 -2.20 -9.30
CA ILE A 150 6.64 -2.39 -10.69
C ILE A 150 5.81 -3.68 -10.83
N GLN A 151 6.28 -4.79 -10.28
CA GLN A 151 5.64 -6.09 -10.32
C GLN A 151 4.24 -6.04 -9.67
N MET A 152 4.16 -5.55 -8.43
CA MET A 152 2.90 -5.46 -7.69
C MET A 152 1.92 -4.48 -8.34
N TYR A 153 2.38 -3.30 -8.74
CA TYR A 153 1.54 -2.30 -9.39
C TYR A 153 1.00 -2.79 -10.74
N SER A 154 1.84 -3.46 -11.52
CA SER A 154 1.46 -4.00 -12.82
C SER A 154 0.40 -5.09 -12.68
N ASN A 155 0.54 -5.98 -11.71
CA ASN A 155 -0.46 -7.00 -11.45
C ASN A 155 -1.77 -6.40 -10.90
N VAL A 156 -1.69 -5.59 -9.85
CA VAL A 156 -2.86 -5.09 -9.12
C VAL A 156 -3.61 -3.99 -9.90
N VAL A 157 -2.89 -3.08 -10.54
CA VAL A 157 -3.47 -1.87 -11.15
C VAL A 157 -3.60 -1.97 -12.66
N LEU A 158 -2.58 -2.52 -13.32
CA LEU A 158 -2.54 -2.61 -14.78
C LEU A 158 -3.12 -3.91 -15.32
N GLY A 159 -3.28 -4.94 -14.47
CA GLY A 159 -3.86 -6.23 -14.84
C GLY A 159 -2.91 -7.13 -15.64
N VAL A 160 -1.60 -6.90 -15.53
CA VAL A 160 -0.57 -7.78 -16.12
C VAL A 160 -0.40 -9.01 -15.23
N ASP A 161 -0.37 -10.19 -15.82
CA ASP A 161 -0.23 -11.44 -15.08
C ASP A 161 1.11 -11.48 -14.32
N HIS A 162 1.05 -11.83 -13.04
CA HIS A 162 2.19 -11.91 -12.14
C HIS A 162 3.25 -12.91 -12.63
N HIS A 163 2.83 -14.02 -13.21
CA HIS A 163 3.74 -15.05 -13.73
C HIS A 163 4.73 -14.52 -14.77
N ASN A 164 4.36 -13.52 -15.57
CA ASN A 164 5.29 -12.92 -16.52
C ASN A 164 6.56 -12.35 -15.86
N PHE A 165 6.44 -11.86 -14.65
CA PHE A 165 7.55 -11.27 -13.89
C PHE A 165 8.33 -12.33 -13.13
N GLU A 166 7.65 -13.32 -12.55
CA GLU A 166 8.29 -14.43 -11.84
C GLU A 166 9.15 -15.26 -12.78
N ASP A 167 8.64 -15.59 -13.97
CA ASP A 167 9.40 -16.33 -14.99
C ASP A 167 10.69 -15.60 -15.39
N LEU A 168 10.64 -14.27 -15.51
CA LEU A 168 11.84 -13.47 -15.80
C LEU A 168 12.87 -13.53 -14.66
N ILE A 169 12.43 -13.42 -13.41
CA ILE A 169 13.31 -13.50 -12.24
C ILE A 169 13.94 -14.89 -12.16
N GLU A 170 13.15 -15.96 -12.27
CA GLU A 170 13.64 -17.34 -12.18
C GLU A 170 14.64 -17.66 -13.29
N ASN A 171 14.33 -17.32 -14.54
CA ASN A 171 15.25 -17.51 -15.67
C ASN A 171 16.55 -16.71 -15.49
N TYR A 172 16.43 -15.49 -14.93
CA TYR A 172 17.62 -14.67 -14.67
C TYR A 172 18.49 -15.26 -13.56
N LYS A 173 17.88 -15.74 -12.46
CA LYS A 173 18.60 -16.45 -11.38
C LYS A 173 19.31 -17.70 -11.89
N LEU A 174 18.66 -18.51 -12.73
CA LEU A 174 19.28 -19.67 -13.36
C LEU A 174 20.50 -19.29 -14.18
N THR A 175 20.40 -18.23 -14.98
CA THR A 175 21.52 -17.74 -15.82
C THR A 175 22.68 -17.23 -14.96
N ARG A 176 22.39 -16.61 -13.82
CA ARG A 176 23.37 -16.11 -12.85
C ARG A 176 23.97 -17.22 -11.96
N GLY A 177 23.36 -18.40 -11.91
CA GLY A 177 23.74 -19.49 -11.02
C GLY A 177 23.45 -19.23 -9.55
N VAL A 178 22.40 -18.45 -9.25
CA VAL A 178 21.95 -18.11 -7.87
C VAL A 178 20.55 -18.64 -7.63
N THR A 179 20.15 -18.74 -6.34
CA THR A 179 18.84 -19.32 -5.97
C THR A 179 17.91 -18.33 -5.30
N LEU A 180 18.44 -17.38 -4.52
CA LEU A 180 17.64 -16.42 -3.77
C LEU A 180 17.59 -15.06 -4.47
N ASP A 181 16.49 -14.36 -4.32
CA ASP A 181 16.37 -12.95 -4.75
C ASP A 181 17.41 -12.06 -4.05
N THR A 182 17.79 -12.40 -2.83
CA THR A 182 18.80 -11.69 -2.06
C THR A 182 20.22 -11.85 -2.59
N ASP A 183 20.46 -12.79 -3.50
CA ASP A 183 21.76 -13.00 -4.16
C ASP A 183 21.92 -12.08 -5.38
N LEU A 184 20.85 -11.40 -5.81
CA LEU A 184 20.87 -10.46 -6.93
C LEU A 184 21.27 -9.05 -6.45
N ASP A 185 22.16 -8.42 -7.21
CA ASP A 185 22.66 -7.08 -6.93
C ASP A 185 21.87 -5.97 -7.68
N ALA A 186 22.29 -4.73 -7.50
CA ALA A 186 21.64 -3.58 -8.12
C ALA A 186 21.67 -3.63 -9.66
N GLU A 187 22.74 -4.12 -10.26
CA GLU A 187 22.86 -4.22 -11.72
C GLU A 187 21.93 -5.29 -12.29
N ASP A 188 21.75 -6.39 -11.55
CA ASP A 188 20.81 -7.43 -11.89
C ASP A 188 19.38 -6.90 -11.88
N TRP A 189 19.00 -6.17 -10.83
CA TRP A 189 17.68 -5.57 -10.73
C TRP A 189 17.42 -4.49 -11.79
N LYS A 190 18.41 -3.68 -12.14
CA LYS A 190 18.30 -2.70 -13.23
C LYS A 190 17.97 -3.36 -14.58
N LYS A 191 18.60 -4.50 -14.88
CA LYS A 191 18.32 -5.28 -16.10
C LYS A 191 16.90 -5.86 -16.08
N LEU A 192 16.53 -6.52 -14.98
CA LEU A 192 15.19 -7.10 -14.81
C LEU A 192 14.08 -6.02 -14.88
N ILE A 193 14.29 -4.84 -14.32
CA ILE A 193 13.34 -3.73 -14.43
C ILE A 193 13.10 -3.31 -15.89
N LYS A 194 14.14 -3.33 -16.72
CA LYS A 194 13.99 -3.08 -18.15
C LYS A 194 13.13 -4.14 -18.81
N ASP A 195 13.42 -5.42 -18.55
CA ASP A 195 12.65 -6.54 -19.10
C ASP A 195 11.19 -6.49 -18.61
N PHE A 196 10.93 -6.15 -17.36
CA PHE A 196 9.58 -5.92 -16.83
C PHE A 196 8.81 -4.85 -17.58
N ARG A 197 9.47 -3.76 -17.96
CA ARG A 197 8.85 -2.69 -18.75
C ARG A 197 8.51 -3.14 -20.16
N ASP A 198 9.36 -3.94 -20.77
CA ASP A 198 9.10 -4.49 -22.10
C ASP A 198 7.89 -5.42 -22.05
N VAL A 199 7.75 -6.25 -21.00
CA VAL A 199 6.54 -7.05 -20.75
C VAL A 199 5.31 -6.14 -20.58
N ILE A 200 5.36 -5.14 -19.72
CA ILE A 200 4.23 -4.22 -19.51
C ILE A 200 3.81 -3.58 -20.83
N LYS A 201 4.76 -3.05 -21.59
CA LYS A 201 4.50 -2.42 -22.89
C LYS A 201 3.90 -3.39 -23.89
N ARG A 202 4.34 -4.65 -23.89
CA ARG A 202 3.81 -5.72 -24.75
C ARG A 202 2.35 -6.04 -24.40
N GLU A 203 2.05 -6.20 -23.09
CA GLU A 203 0.73 -6.64 -22.61
C GLU A 203 -0.34 -5.54 -22.69
N ILE A 204 -0.04 -4.34 -22.24
CA ILE A 204 -1.05 -3.26 -22.12
C ILE A 204 -0.89 -2.14 -23.14
N LYS A 205 0.12 -2.20 -24.03
CA LYS A 205 0.43 -1.17 -25.05
C LYS A 205 0.66 0.23 -24.48
N LYS A 206 1.15 0.31 -23.25
CA LYS A 206 1.47 1.54 -22.54
C LYS A 206 2.73 1.35 -21.71
N ASP A 207 3.44 2.43 -21.46
CA ASP A 207 4.58 2.43 -20.55
C ASP A 207 4.12 2.42 -19.07
N PHE A 208 5.00 1.95 -18.19
CA PHE A 208 4.77 2.00 -16.75
C PHE A 208 4.69 3.46 -16.29
N PRO A 209 3.67 3.86 -15.50
CA PRO A 209 3.44 5.25 -15.13
C PRO A 209 4.56 5.80 -14.24
N GLN A 210 5.14 6.94 -14.62
CA GLN A 210 6.20 7.62 -13.89
C GLN A 210 5.69 8.75 -12.99
N ASP A 211 4.48 9.28 -13.22
CA ASP A 211 3.87 10.28 -12.34
C ASP A 211 3.34 9.63 -11.07
N VAL A 212 3.86 10.06 -9.91
CA VAL A 212 3.54 9.46 -8.62
C VAL A 212 2.07 9.68 -8.19
N TYR A 213 1.42 10.75 -8.65
CA TYR A 213 0.00 10.95 -8.39
C TYR A 213 -0.87 10.09 -9.30
N GLN A 214 -0.45 9.85 -10.54
CA GLN A 214 -1.10 8.86 -11.41
C GLN A 214 -1.01 7.46 -10.78
N GLN A 215 0.16 7.08 -10.26
CA GLN A 215 0.35 5.84 -9.51
C GLN A 215 -0.59 5.76 -8.30
N LEU A 216 -0.65 6.82 -7.50
CA LEU A 216 -1.50 6.87 -6.30
C LEU A 216 -2.99 6.70 -6.65
N TRP A 217 -3.48 7.39 -7.67
CA TRP A 217 -4.88 7.28 -8.08
C TRP A 217 -5.20 5.93 -8.73
N GLY A 218 -4.26 5.35 -9.47
CA GLY A 218 -4.37 3.97 -9.96
C GLY A 218 -4.54 2.98 -8.82
N ALA A 219 -3.66 3.04 -7.81
CA ALA A 219 -3.72 2.17 -6.65
C ALA A 219 -4.98 2.35 -5.80
N VAL A 220 -5.40 3.59 -5.53
CA VAL A 220 -6.66 3.88 -4.81
C VAL A 220 -7.86 3.31 -5.57
N GLY A 221 -7.88 3.50 -6.90
CA GLY A 221 -8.92 2.95 -7.77
C GLY A 221 -8.97 1.42 -7.74
N ALA A 222 -7.81 0.76 -7.83
CA ALA A 222 -7.69 -0.69 -7.77
C ALA A 222 -8.19 -1.23 -6.41
N VAL A 223 -7.78 -0.60 -5.30
CA VAL A 223 -8.26 -0.98 -3.95
C VAL A 223 -9.78 -0.81 -3.83
N PHE A 224 -10.37 0.27 -4.33
CA PHE A 224 -11.83 0.39 -4.35
C PHE A 224 -12.48 -0.72 -5.20
N GLN A 225 -11.91 -1.03 -6.37
CA GLN A 225 -12.43 -2.05 -7.27
C GLN A 225 -12.30 -3.45 -6.69
N SER A 226 -11.24 -3.72 -5.91
CA SER A 226 -11.05 -5.03 -5.27
C SER A 226 -12.19 -5.41 -4.32
N TRP A 227 -12.95 -4.44 -3.77
CA TRP A 227 -14.18 -4.73 -3.03
C TRP A 227 -15.20 -5.53 -3.83
N ARG A 228 -15.21 -5.38 -5.16
CA ARG A 228 -16.16 -6.05 -6.06
C ARG A 228 -15.51 -7.11 -6.96
N ASN A 229 -14.26 -7.50 -6.70
CA ASN A 229 -13.67 -8.64 -7.40
C ASN A 229 -14.35 -9.95 -6.99
N GLN A 230 -14.18 -11.02 -7.78
CA GLN A 230 -14.92 -12.27 -7.59
C GLN A 230 -14.62 -12.91 -6.22
N ARG A 231 -13.33 -12.96 -5.82
CA ARG A 231 -12.92 -13.54 -4.53
C ARG A 231 -13.55 -12.78 -3.35
N ALA A 232 -13.56 -11.44 -3.38
CA ALA A 232 -14.17 -10.63 -2.33
C ALA A 232 -15.71 -10.78 -2.28
N LYS A 233 -16.38 -10.89 -3.44
CA LYS A 233 -17.83 -11.17 -3.50
C LYS A 233 -18.17 -12.51 -2.87
N THR A 234 -17.45 -13.57 -3.24
CA THR A 234 -17.65 -14.90 -2.69
C THR A 234 -17.43 -14.91 -1.18
N TYR A 235 -16.31 -14.33 -0.71
CA TYR A 235 -16.02 -14.23 0.72
C TYR A 235 -17.12 -13.50 1.48
N ARG A 236 -17.57 -12.35 0.97
CA ARG A 236 -18.66 -11.57 1.61
C ARG A 236 -19.95 -12.37 1.68
N LYS A 237 -20.33 -13.06 0.61
CA LYS A 237 -21.51 -13.92 0.60
C LYS A 237 -21.45 -15.01 1.67
N LEU A 238 -20.30 -15.69 1.79
CA LEU A 238 -20.10 -16.77 2.79
C LEU A 238 -20.10 -16.25 4.23
N ASN A 239 -19.68 -15.01 4.45
CA ASN A 239 -19.56 -14.41 5.78
C ASN A 239 -20.66 -13.38 6.11
N ASN A 240 -21.72 -13.31 5.32
CA ASN A 240 -22.85 -12.38 5.50
C ASN A 240 -22.41 -10.90 5.63
N ILE A 241 -21.42 -10.48 4.83
CA ILE A 241 -20.90 -9.11 4.81
C ILE A 241 -21.63 -8.30 3.73
N PRO A 242 -22.38 -7.24 4.10
CA PRO A 242 -23.15 -6.43 3.17
C PRO A 242 -22.27 -5.72 2.13
N GLU A 243 -22.71 -5.71 0.88
CA GLU A 243 -21.97 -5.08 -0.23
C GLU A 243 -21.88 -3.55 -0.07
N GLU A 244 -22.93 -2.93 0.46
CA GLU A 244 -23.02 -1.48 0.66
C GLU A 244 -22.04 -0.92 1.70
N TRP A 245 -21.37 -1.78 2.46
CA TRP A 245 -20.35 -1.31 3.41
C TRP A 245 -19.16 -0.67 2.73
N GLY A 246 -18.79 -1.12 1.53
CA GLY A 246 -17.63 -0.64 0.84
C GLY A 246 -16.31 -0.92 1.59
N THR A 247 -15.22 -0.40 1.07
CA THR A 247 -13.91 -0.44 1.72
C THR A 247 -13.33 0.96 1.89
N ALA A 248 -12.61 1.18 2.97
CA ALA A 248 -11.72 2.33 3.08
C ALA A 248 -10.38 2.02 2.39
N VAL A 249 -9.59 3.06 2.14
CA VAL A 249 -8.20 2.94 1.66
C VAL A 249 -7.28 3.63 2.65
N ASN A 250 -6.28 2.91 3.13
CA ASN A 250 -5.26 3.44 4.01
C ASN A 250 -4.00 3.74 3.20
N VAL A 251 -3.60 5.01 3.18
CA VAL A 251 -2.34 5.48 2.60
C VAL A 251 -1.39 5.81 3.75
N GLN A 252 -0.28 5.08 3.83
CA GLN A 252 0.63 5.15 4.98
C GLN A 252 2.08 5.20 4.52
N SER A 253 2.90 6.04 5.16
CA SER A 253 4.34 6.07 4.87
C SER A 253 4.97 4.71 5.12
N MET A 254 5.85 4.29 4.19
CA MET A 254 6.61 3.06 4.33
C MET A 254 7.69 3.18 5.41
N VAL A 255 7.91 2.07 6.09
CA VAL A 255 9.10 1.75 6.89
C VAL A 255 9.66 0.43 6.38
N PHE A 256 10.96 0.25 6.47
CA PHE A 256 11.65 -0.83 5.80
C PHE A 256 12.46 -1.67 6.79
N GLY A 257 12.24 -2.97 6.78
CA GLY A 257 13.03 -3.95 7.51
C GLY A 257 14.10 -4.63 6.64
N ASN A 258 14.26 -4.17 5.38
CA ASN A 258 15.18 -4.72 4.38
C ASN A 258 16.21 -3.71 3.86
N MET A 259 16.58 -2.71 4.68
CA MET A 259 17.62 -1.75 4.30
C MET A 259 19.04 -2.25 4.56
N GLY A 260 19.19 -3.33 5.33
CA GLY A 260 20.48 -3.91 5.72
C GLY A 260 20.32 -4.90 6.86
N GLU A 261 21.43 -5.49 7.30
CA GLU A 261 21.48 -6.52 8.32
C GLU A 261 21.13 -6.01 9.75
N ASP A 262 21.07 -4.72 9.94
CA ASP A 262 20.61 -4.05 11.18
C ASP A 262 19.10 -3.75 11.20
N CYS A 263 18.39 -4.19 10.15
CA CYS A 263 16.95 -4.01 10.00
C CYS A 263 16.25 -5.36 10.03
N ALA A 264 15.00 -5.38 10.51
CA ALA A 264 14.18 -6.58 10.56
C ALA A 264 12.70 -6.27 10.38
N THR A 265 11.95 -7.28 9.94
CA THR A 265 10.48 -7.28 9.95
C THR A 265 9.98 -8.51 10.67
N GLY A 266 8.94 -8.35 11.48
CA GLY A 266 8.37 -9.46 12.24
C GLY A 266 6.88 -9.33 12.51
N VAL A 267 6.31 -10.41 13.01
CA VAL A 267 4.93 -10.49 13.49
C VAL A 267 4.96 -10.86 14.97
N ALA A 268 4.23 -10.11 15.78
CA ALA A 268 4.19 -10.32 17.22
C ALA A 268 2.76 -10.41 17.75
N PHE A 269 2.56 -11.26 18.74
CA PHE A 269 1.29 -11.50 19.41
C PHE A 269 1.45 -11.24 20.90
N THR A 270 0.43 -10.67 21.51
CA THR A 270 0.36 -10.46 22.99
C THR A 270 -0.02 -11.73 23.74
N ARG A 271 -0.38 -12.79 23.02
CA ARG A 271 -0.62 -14.16 23.49
C ARG A 271 -0.06 -15.14 22.50
N ASN A 272 0.41 -16.28 22.98
CA ASN A 272 0.76 -17.41 22.13
C ASN A 272 -0.49 -17.86 21.36
N PRO A 273 -0.50 -17.82 20.02
CA PRO A 273 -1.68 -18.15 19.21
C PRO A 273 -2.04 -19.65 19.26
N SER A 274 -1.09 -20.52 19.62
CA SER A 274 -1.31 -21.96 19.68
C SER A 274 -1.83 -22.42 21.03
N THR A 275 -1.32 -21.86 22.15
CA THR A 275 -1.65 -22.28 23.51
C THR A 275 -2.63 -21.37 24.24
N GLY A 276 -2.80 -20.11 23.77
CA GLY A 276 -3.57 -19.07 24.45
C GLY A 276 -2.88 -18.46 25.68
N GLU A 277 -1.66 -18.91 26.01
CA GLU A 277 -0.89 -18.38 27.13
C GLU A 277 -0.63 -16.87 26.96
N LYS A 278 -0.74 -16.13 28.06
CA LYS A 278 -0.46 -14.69 28.07
C LYS A 278 1.05 -14.43 28.14
N SER A 279 1.74 -14.80 27.09
CA SER A 279 3.17 -14.54 26.88
C SER A 279 3.35 -13.80 25.55
N PHE A 280 4.38 -12.94 25.46
CA PHE A 280 4.75 -12.33 24.21
C PHE A 280 5.33 -13.41 23.30
N TYR A 281 4.76 -13.55 22.11
CA TYR A 281 5.14 -14.53 21.12
C TYR A 281 5.33 -13.84 19.76
N GLY A 282 6.34 -14.24 19.00
CA GLY A 282 6.55 -13.64 17.69
C GLY A 282 7.72 -14.25 16.95
N GLU A 283 7.80 -13.91 15.70
CA GLU A 283 8.87 -14.29 14.78
C GLU A 283 9.31 -13.06 13.97
N TYR A 284 10.55 -13.06 13.52
CA TYR A 284 11.09 -11.98 12.69
C TYR A 284 12.14 -12.51 11.72
N LEU A 285 12.31 -11.76 10.63
CA LEU A 285 13.36 -11.98 9.65
C LEU A 285 14.26 -10.75 9.58
N ILE A 286 15.56 -10.96 9.66
CA ILE A 286 16.57 -9.93 9.42
C ILE A 286 16.59 -9.61 7.92
N ASN A 287 16.79 -8.34 7.59
CA ASN A 287 16.88 -7.83 6.23
C ASN A 287 15.70 -8.31 5.36
N ALA A 288 14.48 -8.10 5.85
CA ALA A 288 13.25 -8.57 5.22
C ALA A 288 12.17 -7.50 5.17
N GLN A 289 11.37 -7.50 4.10
CA GLN A 289 10.16 -6.71 3.97
C GLN A 289 8.96 -7.47 4.54
N GLY A 290 7.85 -6.78 4.84
CA GLY A 290 6.66 -7.41 5.44
C GLY A 290 6.09 -8.57 4.63
N GLU A 291 6.19 -8.53 3.31
CA GLU A 291 5.76 -9.60 2.40
C GLU A 291 6.55 -10.89 2.62
N ASP A 292 7.85 -10.77 2.82
CA ASP A 292 8.74 -11.93 3.01
C ASP A 292 8.32 -12.76 4.24
N VAL A 293 7.79 -12.10 5.28
CA VAL A 293 7.28 -12.74 6.51
C VAL A 293 5.85 -13.23 6.35
N VAL A 294 4.95 -12.38 5.79
CA VAL A 294 3.50 -12.64 5.79
C VAL A 294 3.09 -13.63 4.69
N GLU A 295 3.79 -13.62 3.56
CA GLU A 295 3.53 -14.53 2.42
C GLU A 295 4.37 -15.81 2.49
N GLY A 296 5.29 -15.91 3.46
CA GLY A 296 6.13 -17.08 3.66
C GLY A 296 7.19 -17.29 2.56
N ILE A 297 7.59 -16.20 1.91
CA ILE A 297 8.65 -16.21 0.88
C ILE A 297 9.99 -16.65 1.51
N ARG A 298 10.21 -16.26 2.76
CA ARG A 298 11.35 -16.66 3.59
C ARG A 298 10.84 -17.22 4.91
N THR A 299 11.52 -18.24 5.43
CA THR A 299 11.20 -18.84 6.74
C THR A 299 11.99 -18.12 7.85
N PRO A 300 11.34 -17.68 8.94
CA PRO A 300 11.99 -17.13 10.13
C PRO A 300 12.95 -18.08 10.82
#